data_a4f227df4b78f41598cda991fe5289dc
#
_entry.id   a4f227df4b78f41598cda991fe5289dc
#
_cell.length_a   1.000
_cell.length_b   1.000
_cell.length_c   1.000
_cell.angle_alpha   90.00
_cell.angle_beta   90.00
_cell.angle_gamma   90.00
#
_symmetry.space_group_name_H-M   'P 1'
#
loop_
_entity.id
_entity.type
_entity.pdbx_description
1 polymer ?
#
loop_
_entity_poly.entity_id
_entity_poly.type
_entity_poly.pdbx_seq_one_letter_code
_entity_poly.pdbx_strand_id
1 'polypeptide(L)'
;MNAITAPAAAAPDSAFPQETLSVRTVFISDVHLGASGCQAEALLDFLRSVECETLYLVGDIVDGWQLQRRWFWPQAHNDVVQKVLRKARKGTRVIFVPGNHDEFARRYAGHAFGGIEVVEDCIHQTADGRRLWVMHGDLFDGVIQCARWLAHVGDGLYQLALRLNRMLNSARARLGLPYWSLSRYLKLKVKRAVSFINDFELAVIREARRRGVDGVVCGHIHHAELRVVDGLTYANDGDWVESLTALVEHADGRLEIIDWAEAMRRRTRRSPMAALPQPAGV
;
A
#
# COMPACT_ATOMS: atom_id res chain seq x y z
N MET A 1 29.54 -15.79 32.44
CA MET A 1 28.40 -15.17 33.15
C MET A 1 27.88 -14.05 32.27
N ASN A 2 26.91 -14.34 31.45
CA ASN A 2 26.29 -13.33 30.56
C ASN A 2 25.09 -12.72 31.28
N ALA A 3 25.16 -11.42 31.52
CA ALA A 3 24.08 -10.65 32.11
C ALA A 3 22.91 -10.57 31.11
N ILE A 4 21.78 -11.12 31.50
CA ILE A 4 20.50 -10.96 30.78
C ILE A 4 19.99 -9.55 31.12
N THR A 5 20.08 -8.66 30.14
CA THR A 5 19.47 -7.33 30.25
C THR A 5 17.95 -7.47 30.24
N ALA A 6 17.26 -6.92 31.24
CA ALA A 6 15.81 -6.90 31.33
C ALA A 6 15.20 -6.13 30.17
N PRO A 7 14.00 -6.53 29.68
CA PRO A 7 13.32 -5.80 28.60
C PRO A 7 12.91 -4.40 29.08
N ALA A 8 13.17 -3.41 28.24
CA ALA A 8 12.73 -2.05 28.44
C ALA A 8 11.21 -1.99 28.59
N ALA A 9 10.72 -1.23 29.57
CA ALA A 9 9.31 -1.03 29.82
C ALA A 9 8.63 -0.44 28.58
N ALA A 10 7.48 -1.01 28.22
CA ALA A 10 6.62 -0.49 27.16
C ALA A 10 6.26 0.97 27.46
N ALA A 11 6.45 1.84 26.47
CA ALA A 11 6.01 3.22 26.54
C ALA A 11 4.49 3.28 26.80
N PRO A 12 4.00 4.24 27.63
CA PRO A 12 2.57 4.34 27.93
C PRO A 12 1.78 4.64 26.65
N ASP A 13 0.71 3.88 26.42
CA ASP A 13 -0.33 4.16 25.43
C ASP A 13 -0.75 5.64 25.55
N SER A 14 -0.66 6.40 24.47
CA SER A 14 -1.01 7.82 24.46
C SER A 14 -2.48 8.01 24.86
N ALA A 15 -2.66 8.70 25.96
CA ALA A 15 -3.94 8.89 26.67
C ALA A 15 -4.86 9.94 26.00
N PHE A 16 -5.04 9.91 24.68
CA PHE A 16 -6.07 10.70 24.01
C PHE A 16 -7.08 9.74 23.37
N PRO A 17 -8.40 9.95 23.58
CA PRO A 17 -9.40 9.17 22.89
C PRO A 17 -9.28 9.47 21.38
N GLN A 18 -8.67 8.57 20.65
CA GLN A 18 -8.70 8.59 19.19
C GLN A 18 -10.13 8.23 18.79
N GLU A 19 -10.79 9.09 18.02
CA GLU A 19 -12.02 8.70 17.35
C GLU A 19 -11.73 7.46 16.52
N THR A 20 -12.21 6.31 16.96
CA THR A 20 -12.05 5.06 16.26
C THR A 20 -12.95 5.08 15.03
N LEU A 21 -12.37 4.97 13.86
CA LEU A 21 -13.13 4.80 12.62
C LEU A 21 -13.74 3.40 12.61
N SER A 22 -15.07 3.31 12.66
CA SER A 22 -15.78 2.03 12.51
C SER A 22 -16.30 1.89 11.09
N VAL A 23 -15.91 0.81 10.42
CA VAL A 23 -16.27 0.51 9.03
C VAL A 23 -16.65 -0.97 8.90
N ARG A 24 -17.37 -1.34 7.84
CA ARG A 24 -17.71 -2.73 7.58
C ARG A 24 -16.50 -3.52 7.10
N THR A 25 -15.79 -3.01 6.11
CA THR A 25 -14.66 -3.72 5.50
C THR A 25 -13.48 -2.79 5.28
N VAL A 26 -12.27 -3.32 5.43
CA VAL A 26 -11.00 -2.65 5.11
C VAL A 26 -10.24 -3.50 4.12
N PHE A 27 -9.66 -2.87 3.11
CA PHE A 27 -8.72 -3.47 2.14
C PHE A 27 -7.40 -2.73 2.21
N ILE A 28 -6.31 -3.47 2.35
CA ILE A 28 -4.93 -2.96 2.32
C ILE A 28 -4.07 -3.90 1.48
N SER A 29 -3.18 -3.35 0.69
CA SER A 29 -2.18 -4.10 -0.09
C SER A 29 -0.80 -3.46 0.00
N ASP A 30 0.16 -4.06 -0.67
CA ASP A 30 1.48 -3.48 -0.96
C ASP A 30 2.16 -2.89 0.28
N VAL A 31 2.17 -3.67 1.37
CA VAL A 31 2.76 -3.33 2.66
C VAL A 31 4.26 -3.56 2.66
N HIS A 32 4.72 -4.65 2.01
CA HIS A 32 6.11 -5.04 1.87
C HIS A 32 6.87 -5.17 3.20
N LEU A 33 6.29 -5.87 4.19
CA LEU A 33 7.01 -6.23 5.42
C LEU A 33 8.26 -7.03 5.05
N GLY A 34 9.43 -6.59 5.52
CA GLY A 34 10.73 -7.13 5.11
C GLY A 34 11.52 -6.19 4.21
N ALA A 35 10.88 -5.16 3.64
CA ALA A 35 11.54 -4.10 2.91
C ALA A 35 11.77 -2.87 3.78
N SER A 36 12.87 -2.14 3.56
CA SER A 36 13.21 -0.92 4.30
C SER A 36 12.30 0.27 3.97
N GLY A 37 11.56 0.21 2.85
CA GLY A 37 10.59 1.23 2.44
C GLY A 37 9.24 1.12 3.12
N CYS A 38 8.94 -0.01 3.77
CA CYS A 38 7.66 -0.25 4.44
C CYS A 38 7.42 0.76 5.57
N GLN A 39 6.27 1.43 5.53
CA GLN A 39 5.84 2.38 6.57
C GLN A 39 5.03 1.66 7.67
N ALA A 40 5.64 0.65 8.27
CA ALA A 40 4.98 -0.24 9.23
C ALA A 40 4.40 0.48 10.45
N GLU A 41 5.03 1.55 10.93
CA GLU A 41 4.52 2.35 12.06
C GLU A 41 3.22 3.09 11.69
N ALA A 42 3.16 3.65 10.47
CA ALA A 42 1.95 4.31 9.97
C ALA A 42 0.81 3.29 9.78
N LEU A 43 1.11 2.10 9.23
CA LEU A 43 0.12 1.02 9.12
C LEU A 43 -0.36 0.56 10.49
N LEU A 44 0.53 0.44 11.46
CA LEU A 44 0.17 0.05 12.82
C LEU A 44 -0.74 1.09 13.49
N ASP A 45 -0.46 2.38 13.29
CA ASP A 45 -1.33 3.47 13.75
C ASP A 45 -2.71 3.40 13.10
N PHE A 46 -2.78 3.19 11.78
CA PHE A 46 -4.04 2.95 11.06
C PHE A 46 -4.81 1.77 11.65
N LEU A 47 -4.18 0.59 11.74
CA LEU A 47 -4.81 -0.62 12.26
C LEU A 47 -5.28 -0.49 13.72
N ARG A 48 -4.68 0.38 14.51
CA ARG A 48 -5.11 0.71 15.88
C ARG A 48 -6.33 1.64 15.91
N SER A 49 -6.41 2.52 14.91
CA SER A 49 -7.45 3.57 14.81
C SER A 49 -8.70 3.11 14.08
N VAL A 50 -8.71 1.91 13.49
CA VAL A 50 -9.82 1.40 12.68
C VAL A 50 -10.33 0.07 13.25
N GLU A 51 -11.65 -0.03 13.42
CA GLU A 51 -12.37 -1.27 13.72
C GLU A 51 -13.21 -1.67 12.51
N CYS A 52 -13.20 -2.97 12.15
CA CYS A 52 -13.91 -3.49 11.00
C CYS A 52 -14.40 -4.92 11.23
N GLU A 53 -15.45 -5.32 10.52
CA GLU A 53 -15.96 -6.68 10.51
C GLU A 53 -15.04 -7.58 9.67
N THR A 54 -14.57 -7.09 8.52
CA THR A 54 -13.68 -7.82 7.60
C THR A 54 -12.44 -7.00 7.25
N LEU A 55 -11.28 -7.64 7.27
CA LEU A 55 -10.00 -7.08 6.83
C LEU A 55 -9.44 -7.94 5.69
N TYR A 56 -9.31 -7.36 4.52
CA TYR A 56 -8.61 -7.96 3.39
C TYR A 56 -7.15 -7.50 3.34
N LEU A 57 -6.24 -8.45 3.23
CA LEU A 57 -4.83 -8.27 2.96
C LEU A 57 -4.62 -8.64 1.48
N VAL A 58 -4.59 -7.63 0.59
CA VAL A 58 -4.72 -7.81 -0.86
C VAL A 58 -3.36 -7.88 -1.54
N GLY A 59 -2.51 -8.79 -1.04
CA GLY A 59 -1.21 -9.12 -1.62
C GLY A 59 -0.07 -8.17 -1.27
N ASP A 60 1.13 -8.69 -1.49
CA ASP A 60 2.41 -8.02 -1.21
C ASP A 60 2.50 -7.50 0.24
N ILE A 61 1.94 -8.29 1.17
CA ILE A 61 1.98 -8.00 2.60
C ILE A 61 3.37 -8.28 3.16
N VAL A 62 3.99 -9.39 2.75
CA VAL A 62 5.36 -9.76 3.14
C VAL A 62 6.24 -9.78 1.89
N ASP A 63 7.33 -9.00 1.90
CA ASP A 63 8.28 -8.99 0.79
C ASP A 63 9.26 -10.18 0.88
N GLY A 64 8.80 -11.35 0.44
CA GLY A 64 9.59 -12.57 0.39
C GLY A 64 10.83 -12.44 -0.50
N TRP A 65 10.79 -11.60 -1.54
CA TRP A 65 11.94 -11.39 -2.42
C TRP A 65 13.05 -10.60 -1.74
N GLN A 66 12.71 -9.55 -0.98
CA GLN A 66 13.71 -8.80 -0.21
C GLN A 66 14.27 -9.64 0.93
N LEU A 67 13.43 -10.37 1.65
CA LEU A 67 13.85 -11.22 2.76
C LEU A 67 14.82 -12.33 2.32
N GLN A 68 14.65 -12.90 1.12
CA GLN A 68 15.58 -13.87 0.55
C GLN A 68 16.94 -13.25 0.21
N ARG A 69 16.99 -11.98 -0.16
CA ARG A 69 18.26 -11.28 -0.47
C ARG A 69 18.97 -10.83 0.78
N ARG A 70 18.24 -10.26 1.73
CA ARG A 70 18.75 -9.76 3.01
C ARG A 70 17.65 -9.78 4.05
N TRP A 71 17.91 -10.42 5.17
CA TRP A 71 16.99 -10.39 6.31
C TRP A 71 16.89 -8.98 6.89
N PHE A 72 15.70 -8.40 6.88
CA PHE A 72 15.36 -7.12 7.50
C PHE A 72 13.98 -7.24 8.14
N TRP A 73 13.93 -7.32 9.46
CA TRP A 73 12.69 -7.50 10.20
C TRP A 73 12.72 -6.71 11.51
N PRO A 74 12.51 -5.37 11.45
CA PRO A 74 12.44 -4.52 12.63
C PRO A 74 11.21 -4.82 13.47
N GLN A 75 11.20 -4.37 14.74
CA GLN A 75 10.10 -4.63 15.67
C GLN A 75 8.75 -4.16 15.14
N ALA A 76 8.70 -3.01 14.46
CA ALA A 76 7.46 -2.49 13.85
C ALA A 76 6.78 -3.48 12.88
N HIS A 77 7.57 -4.25 12.11
CA HIS A 77 7.01 -5.29 11.23
C HIS A 77 6.37 -6.42 12.04
N ASN A 78 7.02 -6.84 13.13
CA ASN A 78 6.46 -7.84 14.03
C ASN A 78 5.16 -7.33 14.67
N ASP A 79 5.12 -6.07 15.07
CA ASP A 79 3.94 -5.45 15.70
C ASP A 79 2.74 -5.38 14.75
N VAL A 80 2.97 -5.13 13.45
CA VAL A 80 1.90 -5.19 12.42
C VAL A 80 1.32 -6.61 12.36
N VAL A 81 2.17 -7.64 12.25
CA VAL A 81 1.71 -9.05 12.22
C VAL A 81 0.90 -9.38 13.48
N GLN A 82 1.42 -9.01 14.65
CA GLN A 82 0.71 -9.23 15.92
C GLN A 82 -0.64 -8.50 15.97
N LYS A 83 -0.70 -7.27 15.42
CA LYS A 83 -1.95 -6.50 15.40
C LYS A 83 -2.99 -7.16 14.51
N VAL A 84 -2.62 -7.67 13.33
CA VAL A 84 -3.50 -8.42 12.43
C VAL A 84 -4.02 -9.69 13.09
N LEU A 85 -3.13 -10.52 13.68
CA LEU A 85 -3.50 -11.72 14.43
C LEU A 85 -4.43 -11.40 15.61
N ARG A 86 -4.21 -10.27 16.29
CA ARG A 86 -5.07 -9.81 17.38
C ARG A 86 -6.46 -9.43 16.89
N LYS A 87 -6.58 -8.77 15.71
CA LYS A 87 -7.88 -8.46 15.10
C LYS A 87 -8.63 -9.75 14.78
N ALA A 88 -7.98 -10.72 14.13
CA ALA A 88 -8.58 -12.03 13.85
C ALA A 88 -9.09 -12.71 15.14
N ARG A 89 -8.27 -12.75 16.19
CA ARG A 89 -8.67 -13.34 17.48
C ARG A 89 -9.82 -12.60 18.17
N LYS A 90 -10.01 -11.29 17.88
CA LYS A 90 -11.11 -10.49 18.40
C LYS A 90 -12.40 -10.58 17.58
N GLY A 91 -12.42 -11.39 16.52
CA GLY A 91 -13.61 -11.65 15.71
C GLY A 91 -13.65 -10.91 14.36
N THR A 92 -12.66 -10.09 14.03
CA THR A 92 -12.52 -9.56 12.67
C THR A 92 -12.22 -10.74 11.72
N ARG A 93 -13.00 -10.91 10.67
CA ARG A 93 -12.67 -11.86 9.61
C ARG A 93 -11.49 -11.34 8.80
N VAL A 94 -10.36 -12.06 8.82
CA VAL A 94 -9.16 -11.67 8.09
C VAL A 94 -8.93 -12.60 6.91
N ILE A 95 -8.85 -12.03 5.71
CA ILE A 95 -8.67 -12.75 4.45
C ILE A 95 -7.38 -12.26 3.81
N PHE A 96 -6.49 -13.18 3.50
CA PHE A 96 -5.24 -12.91 2.81
C PHE A 96 -5.28 -13.45 1.39
N VAL A 97 -5.13 -12.55 0.42
CA VAL A 97 -5.00 -12.82 -1.01
C VAL A 97 -3.53 -12.57 -1.37
N PRO A 98 -2.68 -13.59 -1.56
CA PRO A 98 -1.26 -13.39 -1.81
C PRO A 98 -0.97 -12.70 -3.14
N GLY A 99 0.02 -11.79 -3.13
CA GLY A 99 0.60 -11.17 -4.31
C GLY A 99 1.81 -11.92 -4.85
N ASN A 100 2.60 -11.26 -5.69
CA ASN A 100 3.81 -11.84 -6.26
C ASN A 100 5.01 -11.79 -5.29
N HIS A 101 5.10 -10.82 -4.38
CA HIS A 101 6.16 -10.79 -3.37
C HIS A 101 5.96 -11.82 -2.26
N ASP A 102 4.74 -12.23 -2.02
CA ASP A 102 4.38 -13.26 -1.06
C ASP A 102 3.70 -14.49 -1.72
N GLU A 103 4.06 -14.78 -2.98
CA GLU A 103 3.55 -15.90 -3.79
C GLU A 103 3.70 -17.27 -3.10
N PHE A 104 4.68 -17.42 -2.18
CA PHE A 104 4.87 -18.63 -1.39
C PHE A 104 3.61 -19.01 -0.58
N ALA A 105 2.79 -18.02 -0.21
CA ALA A 105 1.57 -18.23 0.54
C ALA A 105 0.43 -18.83 -0.32
N ARG A 106 0.49 -18.73 -1.65
CA ARG A 106 -0.51 -19.33 -2.57
C ARG A 106 -0.64 -20.84 -2.40
N ARG A 107 0.45 -21.53 -1.98
CA ARG A 107 0.45 -22.98 -1.68
C ARG A 107 -0.51 -23.34 -0.55
N TYR A 108 -0.93 -22.38 0.24
CA TYR A 108 -1.80 -22.55 1.40
C TYR A 108 -3.21 -22.02 1.14
N ALA A 109 -3.56 -21.72 -0.13
CA ALA A 109 -4.93 -21.35 -0.49
C ALA A 109 -5.92 -22.43 -0.06
N GLY A 110 -7.06 -22.02 0.48
CA GLY A 110 -8.06 -22.91 1.08
C GLY A 110 -7.77 -23.30 2.54
N HIS A 111 -6.68 -22.84 3.13
CA HIS A 111 -6.33 -23.06 4.53
C HIS A 111 -6.43 -21.76 5.35
N ALA A 112 -6.47 -21.92 6.67
CA ALA A 112 -6.41 -20.79 7.59
C ALA A 112 -5.34 -21.03 8.66
N PHE A 113 -4.63 -19.98 9.08
CA PHE A 113 -3.71 -20.02 10.20
C PHE A 113 -3.84 -18.75 11.06
N GLY A 114 -3.88 -18.93 12.36
CA GLY A 114 -4.07 -17.80 13.29
C GLY A 114 -5.39 -17.05 13.12
N GLY A 115 -6.40 -17.66 12.46
CA GLY A 115 -7.67 -17.01 12.12
C GLY A 115 -7.62 -16.19 10.83
N ILE A 116 -6.54 -16.29 10.04
CA ILE A 116 -6.39 -15.64 8.73
C ILE A 116 -6.66 -16.69 7.65
N GLU A 117 -7.69 -16.45 6.82
CA GLU A 117 -8.03 -17.29 5.68
C GLU A 117 -7.13 -16.93 4.48
N VAL A 118 -6.53 -17.91 3.81
CA VAL A 118 -5.73 -17.69 2.59
C VAL A 118 -6.53 -18.13 1.39
N VAL A 119 -6.68 -17.23 0.41
CA VAL A 119 -7.39 -17.51 -0.85
C VAL A 119 -6.61 -16.94 -2.03
N GLU A 120 -6.77 -17.50 -3.23
CA GLU A 120 -6.12 -16.95 -4.44
C GLU A 120 -6.79 -15.65 -4.90
N ASP A 121 -8.11 -15.64 -4.92
CA ASP A 121 -9.01 -14.51 -5.11
C ASP A 121 -10.35 -14.80 -4.44
N CYS A 122 -11.21 -13.83 -4.31
CA CYS A 122 -12.56 -14.06 -3.79
C CYS A 122 -13.55 -12.99 -4.28
N ILE A 123 -14.83 -13.24 -4.03
CA ILE A 123 -15.90 -12.27 -4.25
C ILE A 123 -16.31 -11.68 -2.90
N HIS A 124 -16.15 -10.38 -2.77
CA HIS A 124 -16.70 -9.61 -1.67
C HIS A 124 -18.09 -9.09 -2.01
N GLN A 125 -19.06 -9.33 -1.15
CA GLN A 125 -20.40 -8.77 -1.28
C GLN A 125 -20.53 -7.54 -0.39
N THR A 126 -20.70 -6.39 -0.99
CA THR A 126 -20.91 -5.12 -0.28
C THR A 126 -22.26 -5.09 0.42
N ALA A 127 -22.45 -4.15 1.36
CA ALA A 127 -23.71 -4.01 2.09
C ALA A 127 -24.89 -3.60 1.18
N ASP A 128 -24.61 -2.91 0.07
CA ASP A 128 -25.59 -2.55 -0.97
C ASP A 128 -25.83 -3.65 -2.01
N GLY A 129 -25.19 -4.83 -1.82
CA GLY A 129 -25.41 -6.03 -2.64
C GLY A 129 -24.51 -6.18 -3.85
N ARG A 130 -23.61 -5.22 -4.15
CA ARG A 130 -22.64 -5.35 -5.25
C ARG A 130 -21.65 -6.49 -4.97
N ARG A 131 -21.23 -7.17 -6.02
CA ARG A 131 -20.25 -8.25 -6.00
C ARG A 131 -18.91 -7.73 -6.55
N LEU A 132 -17.93 -7.56 -5.68
CA LEU A 132 -16.60 -7.08 -6.04
C LEU A 132 -15.61 -8.25 -6.06
N TRP A 133 -14.90 -8.42 -7.16
CA TRP A 133 -13.81 -9.39 -7.26
C TRP A 133 -12.56 -8.83 -6.59
N VAL A 134 -12.09 -9.49 -5.54
CA VAL A 134 -10.90 -9.11 -4.77
C VAL A 134 -9.73 -9.98 -5.21
N MET A 135 -8.68 -9.36 -5.73
CA MET A 135 -7.45 -10.03 -6.18
C MET A 135 -6.27 -9.06 -6.08
N HIS A 136 -5.03 -9.56 -6.04
CA HIS A 136 -3.89 -8.64 -5.96
C HIS A 136 -3.67 -7.84 -7.24
N GLY A 137 -3.62 -8.49 -8.38
CA GLY A 137 -3.44 -7.83 -9.69
C GLY A 137 -2.26 -8.35 -10.52
N ASP A 138 -1.31 -9.02 -9.92
CA ASP A 138 -0.10 -9.55 -10.56
C ASP A 138 -0.36 -10.56 -11.70
N LEU A 139 -1.55 -11.19 -11.72
CA LEU A 139 -1.99 -12.05 -12.84
C LEU A 139 -1.98 -11.30 -14.19
N PHE A 140 -2.03 -9.97 -14.16
CA PHE A 140 -1.97 -9.11 -15.34
C PHE A 140 -0.56 -8.62 -15.67
N ASP A 141 0.48 -9.11 -14.97
CA ASP A 141 1.89 -8.71 -15.14
C ASP A 141 2.42 -8.90 -16.57
N GLY A 142 1.86 -9.81 -17.35
CA GLY A 142 2.23 -9.95 -18.77
C GLY A 142 1.94 -8.66 -19.56
N VAL A 143 0.95 -7.88 -19.15
CA VAL A 143 0.65 -6.54 -19.66
C VAL A 143 1.53 -5.50 -18.97
N ILE A 144 2.03 -5.83 -17.77
CA ILE A 144 2.66 -4.95 -16.78
C ILE A 144 4.20 -5.00 -16.80
N GLN A 145 4.85 -6.06 -17.26
CA GLN A 145 6.30 -6.24 -17.14
C GLN A 145 7.17 -5.09 -17.70
N CYS A 146 6.63 -4.28 -18.58
CA CYS A 146 7.34 -3.11 -19.11
C CYS A 146 7.41 -1.91 -18.15
N ALA A 147 6.53 -1.78 -17.16
CA ALA A 147 6.41 -0.55 -16.37
C ALA A 147 7.13 -0.60 -15.02
N ARG A 148 7.21 -1.76 -14.37
CA ARG A 148 7.93 -1.89 -13.08
C ARG A 148 9.41 -1.52 -13.18
N TRP A 149 10.07 -1.92 -14.26
CA TRP A 149 11.46 -1.53 -14.53
C TRP A 149 11.61 0.00 -14.70
N LEU A 150 10.55 0.66 -15.16
CA LEU A 150 10.53 2.11 -15.40
C LEU A 150 10.30 2.95 -14.13
N ALA A 151 9.54 2.46 -13.16
CA ALA A 151 9.25 3.20 -11.92
C ALA A 151 10.44 3.19 -10.95
N HIS A 152 11.08 2.03 -10.70
CA HIS A 152 12.28 1.97 -9.83
C HIS A 152 13.51 2.68 -10.38
N VAL A 153 13.55 2.93 -11.70
CA VAL A 153 14.58 3.71 -12.36
C VAL A 153 14.33 5.22 -12.22
N GLY A 154 13.10 5.64 -11.79
CA GLY A 154 12.69 7.04 -11.84
C GLY A 154 13.44 7.98 -10.90
N ASP A 155 13.50 7.72 -9.61
CA ASP A 155 13.94 8.73 -8.63
C ASP A 155 15.45 8.87 -8.48
N GLY A 156 16.19 7.79 -8.39
CA GLY A 156 17.66 7.85 -8.31
C GLY A 156 18.31 8.34 -9.60
N LEU A 157 17.73 7.95 -10.75
CA LEU A 157 18.22 8.36 -12.07
C LEU A 157 17.79 9.77 -12.47
N TYR A 158 16.74 10.34 -11.91
CA TYR A 158 16.33 11.71 -12.24
C TYR A 158 17.43 12.72 -11.86
N GLN A 159 17.94 12.64 -10.64
CA GLN A 159 19.03 13.51 -10.16
C GLN A 159 20.34 13.22 -10.89
N LEU A 160 20.67 11.97 -11.12
CA LEU A 160 21.85 11.57 -11.89
C LEU A 160 21.72 12.00 -13.35
N ALA A 161 20.55 11.83 -13.94
CA ALA A 161 20.26 12.19 -15.32
C ALA A 161 20.30 13.70 -15.54
N LEU A 162 19.87 14.53 -14.59
CA LEU A 162 20.02 16.00 -14.66
C LEU A 162 21.49 16.42 -14.61
N ARG A 163 22.33 15.74 -13.82
CA ARG A 163 23.78 16.01 -13.78
C ARG A 163 24.46 15.56 -15.07
N LEU A 164 24.15 14.35 -15.53
CA LEU A 164 24.68 13.79 -16.79
C LEU A 164 24.20 14.59 -18.01
N ASN A 165 22.95 15.07 -18.02
CA ASN A 165 22.44 15.90 -19.11
C ASN A 165 23.20 17.22 -19.25
N ARG A 166 23.60 17.86 -18.14
CA ARG A 166 24.44 19.06 -18.17
C ARG A 166 25.84 18.76 -18.70
N MET A 167 26.46 17.67 -18.23
CA MET A 167 27.79 17.27 -18.70
C MET A 167 27.76 16.84 -20.18
N LEU A 168 26.77 16.05 -20.58
CA LEU A 168 26.58 15.61 -21.97
C LEU A 168 26.33 16.77 -22.92
N ASN A 169 25.48 17.73 -22.55
CA ASN A 169 25.23 18.88 -23.42
C ASN A 169 26.42 19.86 -23.47
N SER A 170 27.23 19.96 -22.43
CA SER A 170 28.49 20.69 -22.47
C SER A 170 29.52 20.02 -23.41
N ALA A 171 29.63 18.70 -23.36
CA ALA A 171 30.48 17.95 -24.28
C ALA A 171 29.95 17.99 -25.72
N ARG A 172 28.63 17.86 -25.92
CA ARG A 172 27.98 17.97 -27.25
C ARG A 172 28.16 19.35 -27.88
N ALA A 173 28.03 20.39 -27.09
CA ALA A 173 28.27 21.78 -27.56
C ALA A 173 29.71 21.99 -28.03
N ARG A 174 30.71 21.39 -27.36
CA ARG A 174 32.12 21.43 -27.78
C ARG A 174 32.37 20.64 -29.08
N LEU A 175 31.52 19.69 -29.39
CA LEU A 175 31.58 18.86 -30.60
C LEU A 175 30.66 19.37 -31.71
N GLY A 176 30.04 20.54 -31.55
CA GLY A 176 29.11 21.12 -32.55
C GLY A 176 27.79 20.33 -32.71
N LEU A 177 27.44 19.46 -31.76
CA LEU A 177 26.24 18.64 -31.85
C LEU A 177 25.02 19.35 -31.24
N PRO A 178 23.79 19.17 -31.79
CA PRO A 178 22.60 19.85 -31.31
C PRO A 178 22.24 19.43 -29.88
N TYR A 179 21.57 20.34 -29.13
CA TYR A 179 21.12 20.10 -27.78
C TYR A 179 20.16 18.90 -27.70
N TRP A 180 20.40 17.99 -26.73
CA TRP A 180 19.52 16.87 -26.44
C TRP A 180 18.74 17.11 -25.13
N SER A 181 17.41 16.97 -25.19
CA SER A 181 16.54 17.30 -24.06
C SER A 181 16.11 16.07 -23.27
N LEU A 182 16.65 15.90 -22.08
CA LEU A 182 16.22 14.88 -21.12
C LEU A 182 14.75 15.06 -20.72
N SER A 183 14.26 16.31 -20.64
CA SER A 183 12.86 16.58 -20.31
C SER A 183 11.88 16.00 -21.34
N ARG A 184 12.24 16.00 -22.62
CA ARG A 184 11.46 15.37 -23.70
C ARG A 184 11.40 13.85 -23.54
N TYR A 185 12.52 13.24 -23.17
CA TYR A 185 12.60 11.81 -22.89
C TYR A 185 11.76 11.40 -21.66
N LEU A 186 11.82 12.21 -20.57
CA LEU A 186 11.01 11.99 -19.36
C LEU A 186 9.52 12.15 -19.63
N LYS A 187 9.10 13.15 -20.42
CA LYS A 187 7.67 13.28 -20.84
C LYS A 187 7.16 12.04 -21.58
N LEU A 188 7.99 11.44 -22.44
CA LEU A 188 7.62 10.21 -23.12
C LEU A 188 7.52 9.01 -22.16
N LYS A 189 8.34 8.96 -21.10
CA LYS A 189 8.26 7.92 -20.08
C LYS A 189 7.03 8.07 -19.19
N VAL A 190 6.72 9.29 -18.73
CA VAL A 190 5.48 9.57 -17.98
C VAL A 190 4.25 9.20 -18.81
N LYS A 191 4.22 9.54 -20.10
CA LYS A 191 3.13 9.13 -20.99
C LYS A 191 2.97 7.60 -21.08
N ARG A 192 4.09 6.85 -21.09
CA ARG A 192 4.05 5.37 -21.09
C ARG A 192 3.56 4.80 -19.76
N ALA A 193 3.96 5.39 -18.62
CA ALA A 193 3.47 4.97 -17.30
C ALA A 193 1.96 5.19 -17.17
N VAL A 194 1.45 6.34 -17.63
CA VAL A 194 0.00 6.63 -17.65
C VAL A 194 -0.74 5.67 -18.60
N SER A 195 -0.18 5.40 -19.79
CA SER A 195 -0.75 4.41 -20.72
C SER A 195 -0.85 3.02 -20.08
N PHE A 196 0.14 2.68 -19.28
CA PHE A 196 0.23 1.41 -18.60
C PHE A 196 -0.83 1.23 -17.49
N ILE A 197 -1.02 2.24 -16.63
CA ILE A 197 -2.09 2.23 -15.62
C ILE A 197 -3.43 2.00 -16.33
N ASN A 198 -3.69 2.72 -17.43
CA ASN A 198 -4.91 2.56 -18.22
C ASN A 198 -5.04 1.16 -18.83
N ASP A 199 -3.95 0.57 -19.34
CA ASP A 199 -3.96 -0.78 -19.94
C ASP A 199 -4.24 -1.85 -18.88
N PHE A 200 -3.69 -1.69 -17.66
CA PHE A 200 -3.96 -2.54 -16.52
C PHE A 200 -5.45 -2.49 -16.14
N GLU A 201 -5.97 -1.30 -15.90
CA GLU A 201 -7.37 -1.12 -15.53
C GLU A 201 -8.32 -1.74 -16.56
N LEU A 202 -8.07 -1.48 -17.85
CA LEU A 202 -8.88 -2.05 -18.91
C LEU A 202 -8.83 -3.58 -18.95
N ALA A 203 -7.66 -4.18 -18.69
CA ALA A 203 -7.50 -5.64 -18.62
C ALA A 203 -8.29 -6.22 -17.43
N VAL A 204 -8.15 -5.61 -16.26
CA VAL A 204 -8.84 -6.02 -15.04
C VAL A 204 -10.36 -5.87 -15.18
N ILE A 205 -10.84 -4.74 -15.71
CA ILE A 205 -12.28 -4.49 -15.92
C ILE A 205 -12.88 -5.47 -16.96
N ARG A 206 -12.15 -5.80 -18.02
CA ARG A 206 -12.60 -6.82 -18.99
C ARG A 206 -12.78 -8.19 -18.33
N GLU A 207 -11.84 -8.58 -17.47
CA GLU A 207 -11.93 -9.84 -16.75
C GLU A 207 -13.08 -9.81 -15.72
N ALA A 208 -13.26 -8.71 -14.98
CA ALA A 208 -14.37 -8.53 -14.05
C ALA A 208 -15.73 -8.68 -14.77
N ARG A 209 -15.86 -8.08 -15.95
CA ARG A 209 -17.05 -8.22 -16.80
C ARG A 209 -17.28 -9.65 -17.24
N ARG A 210 -16.22 -10.37 -17.63
CA ARG A 210 -16.30 -11.79 -18.02
C ARG A 210 -16.76 -12.68 -16.86
N ARG A 211 -16.36 -12.34 -15.63
CA ARG A 211 -16.78 -13.02 -14.40
C ARG A 211 -18.20 -12.66 -13.94
N GLY A 212 -18.83 -11.66 -14.56
CA GLY A 212 -20.20 -11.23 -14.21
C GLY A 212 -20.27 -10.60 -12.81
N VAL A 213 -19.24 -9.85 -12.41
CA VAL A 213 -19.18 -9.09 -11.15
C VAL A 213 -19.40 -7.60 -11.39
N ASP A 214 -19.75 -6.85 -10.34
CA ASP A 214 -20.08 -5.42 -10.42
C ASP A 214 -18.84 -4.52 -10.30
N GLY A 215 -17.68 -5.12 -9.98
CA GLY A 215 -16.43 -4.37 -9.87
C GLY A 215 -15.28 -5.23 -9.37
N VAL A 216 -14.15 -4.57 -9.12
CA VAL A 216 -12.91 -5.18 -8.68
C VAL A 216 -12.27 -4.34 -7.58
N VAL A 217 -11.60 -5.01 -6.63
CA VAL A 217 -10.68 -4.43 -5.67
C VAL A 217 -9.31 -5.06 -5.88
N CYS A 218 -8.29 -4.24 -6.08
CA CYS A 218 -6.92 -4.70 -6.31
C CYS A 218 -5.88 -3.76 -5.69
N GLY A 219 -4.63 -4.20 -5.63
CA GLY A 219 -3.43 -3.43 -5.29
C GLY A 219 -2.44 -3.40 -6.46
N HIS A 220 -1.19 -3.81 -6.20
CA HIS A 220 -0.12 -4.14 -7.12
C HIS A 220 0.53 -2.97 -7.88
N ILE A 221 -0.23 -2.02 -8.40
CA ILE A 221 0.31 -0.89 -9.16
C ILE A 221 0.66 0.32 -8.30
N HIS A 222 0.48 0.25 -6.99
CA HIS A 222 0.76 1.31 -6.01
C HIS A 222 0.08 2.65 -6.35
N HIS A 223 -1.11 2.59 -6.94
CA HIS A 223 -1.85 3.78 -7.36
C HIS A 223 -3.28 3.71 -6.84
N ALA A 224 -3.51 4.38 -5.70
CA ALA A 224 -4.83 4.41 -5.08
C ALA A 224 -5.84 5.12 -5.98
N GLU A 225 -6.90 4.41 -6.38
CA GLU A 225 -7.96 4.98 -7.22
C GLU A 225 -9.29 4.29 -6.97
N LEU A 226 -10.35 5.08 -6.94
CA LEU A 226 -11.74 4.60 -6.86
C LEU A 226 -12.57 5.33 -7.91
N ARG A 227 -13.00 4.61 -8.93
CA ARG A 227 -13.83 5.16 -10.01
C ARG A 227 -14.71 4.12 -10.68
N VAL A 228 -15.62 4.57 -11.48
CA VAL A 228 -16.43 3.70 -12.33
C VAL A 228 -15.84 3.69 -13.75
N VAL A 229 -15.55 2.49 -14.27
CA VAL A 229 -15.02 2.27 -15.62
C VAL A 229 -16.00 1.37 -16.37
N ASP A 230 -16.58 1.86 -17.45
CA ASP A 230 -17.56 1.12 -18.26
C ASP A 230 -18.70 0.49 -17.44
N GLY A 231 -19.18 1.18 -16.41
CA GLY A 231 -20.27 0.74 -15.54
C GLY A 231 -19.86 -0.22 -14.42
N LEU A 232 -18.58 -0.59 -14.30
CA LEU A 232 -18.04 -1.43 -13.22
C LEU A 232 -17.21 -0.59 -12.24
N THR A 233 -17.27 -0.90 -10.95
CA THR A 233 -16.43 -0.27 -9.94
C THR A 233 -15.00 -0.78 -10.09
N TYR A 234 -14.07 0.13 -10.33
CA TYR A 234 -12.62 -0.12 -10.20
C TYR A 234 -12.13 0.52 -8.91
N ALA A 235 -11.50 -0.26 -8.05
CA ALA A 235 -10.91 0.20 -6.80
C ALA A 235 -9.51 -0.38 -6.66
N ASN A 236 -8.50 0.50 -6.52
CA ASN A 236 -7.16 0.14 -6.12
C ASN A 236 -6.90 0.78 -4.76
N ASP A 237 -6.48 -0.02 -3.77
CA ASP A 237 -6.32 0.45 -2.39
C ASP A 237 -4.98 1.15 -2.12
N GLY A 238 -4.08 1.15 -3.12
CA GLY A 238 -2.80 1.85 -3.09
C GLY A 238 -1.69 1.05 -2.43
N ASP A 239 -0.93 1.66 -1.51
CA ASP A 239 0.24 1.02 -0.88
C ASP A 239 0.56 1.60 0.51
N TRP A 240 1.45 0.91 1.26
CA TRP A 240 2.00 1.34 2.55
C TRP A 240 3.51 1.58 2.50
N VAL A 241 4.01 1.99 1.33
CA VAL A 241 5.40 2.39 1.08
C VAL A 241 5.47 3.90 0.81
N GLU A 242 4.62 4.41 -0.08
CA GLU A 242 4.62 5.81 -0.54
C GLU A 242 3.31 6.54 -0.24
N SER A 243 2.16 5.97 -0.62
CA SER A 243 0.86 6.64 -0.56
C SER A 243 0.18 6.57 0.81
N LEU A 244 0.38 5.49 1.58
CA LEU A 244 -0.24 5.22 2.88
C LEU A 244 -1.77 5.26 2.81
N THR A 245 -2.33 4.51 1.89
CA THR A 245 -3.77 4.48 1.62
C THR A 245 -4.39 3.14 1.95
N ALA A 246 -5.68 3.15 2.22
CA ALA A 246 -6.51 1.98 2.38
C ALA A 246 -7.87 2.23 1.73
N LEU A 247 -8.50 1.21 1.17
CA LEU A 247 -9.88 1.26 0.77
C LEU A 247 -10.76 0.78 1.92
N VAL A 248 -11.84 1.49 2.19
CA VAL A 248 -12.81 1.07 3.21
C VAL A 248 -14.21 0.99 2.60
N GLU A 249 -15.02 0.10 3.15
CA GLU A 249 -16.45 0.03 2.90
C GLU A 249 -17.19 0.41 4.17
N HIS A 250 -18.06 1.38 4.07
CA HIS A 250 -18.96 1.81 5.15
C HIS A 250 -20.15 0.86 5.30
N ALA A 251 -20.91 1.02 6.38
CA ALA A 251 -22.07 0.18 6.69
C ALA A 251 -23.19 0.24 5.64
N ASP A 252 -23.23 1.30 4.85
CA ASP A 252 -24.18 1.50 3.75
C ASP A 252 -23.71 0.95 2.39
N GLY A 253 -22.51 0.35 2.34
CA GLY A 253 -21.89 -0.15 1.11
C GLY A 253 -21.07 0.88 0.34
N ARG A 254 -21.02 2.14 0.78
CA ARG A 254 -20.20 3.17 0.17
C ARG A 254 -18.71 2.84 0.35
N LEU A 255 -17.97 2.90 -0.75
CA LEU A 255 -16.53 2.74 -0.76
C LEU A 255 -15.84 4.10 -0.65
N GLU A 256 -14.69 4.14 0.05
CA GLU A 256 -13.88 5.35 0.22
C GLU A 256 -12.41 4.99 0.33
N ILE A 257 -11.54 5.77 -0.33
CA ILE A 257 -10.09 5.69 -0.11
C ILE A 257 -9.72 6.61 1.05
N ILE A 258 -9.08 6.04 2.05
CA ILE A 258 -8.54 6.78 3.20
C ILE A 258 -7.06 7.09 2.92
N ASP A 259 -6.71 8.37 2.79
CA ASP A 259 -5.34 8.86 2.81
C ASP A 259 -4.89 9.04 4.26
N TRP A 260 -4.15 8.04 4.77
CA TRP A 260 -3.68 8.05 6.15
C TRP A 260 -2.57 9.05 6.38
N ALA A 261 -1.74 9.33 5.38
CA ALA A 261 -0.72 10.36 5.47
C ALA A 261 -1.36 11.75 5.70
N GLU A 262 -2.45 12.05 5.02
CA GLU A 262 -3.20 13.28 5.25
C GLU A 262 -3.91 13.26 6.62
N ALA A 263 -4.50 12.14 7.02
CA ALA A 263 -5.14 12.00 8.32
C ALA A 263 -4.16 12.26 9.47
N MET A 264 -2.95 11.71 9.42
CA MET A 264 -1.88 11.97 10.40
C MET A 264 -1.46 13.45 10.41
N ARG A 265 -1.27 14.07 9.25
CA ARG A 265 -0.96 15.51 9.16
C ARG A 265 -2.03 16.38 9.79
N ARG A 266 -3.31 16.08 9.58
CA ARG A 266 -4.44 16.79 10.19
C ARG A 266 -4.48 16.63 11.71
N ARG A 267 -4.16 15.45 12.26
CA ARG A 267 -4.04 15.20 13.70
C ARG A 267 -2.95 16.03 14.33
N THR A 268 -1.75 16.05 13.74
CA THR A 268 -0.61 16.84 14.23
C THR A 268 -0.94 18.35 14.27
N ARG A 269 -1.67 18.86 13.29
CA ARG A 269 -2.08 20.28 13.26
C ARG A 269 -3.16 20.63 14.29
N ARG A 270 -4.01 19.68 14.69
CA ARG A 270 -5.07 19.87 15.68
C ARG A 270 -4.59 19.73 17.12
N SER A 271 -3.44 19.11 17.37
CA SER A 271 -2.81 19.07 18.69
C SER A 271 -2.12 20.42 18.93
N PRO A 272 -2.68 21.35 19.74
CA PRO A 272 -1.97 22.58 20.04
C PRO A 272 -0.72 22.19 20.83
N MET A 273 0.42 22.72 20.40
CA MET A 273 1.66 22.67 21.14
C MET A 273 1.35 23.03 22.61
N ALA A 274 1.56 22.07 23.52
CA ALA A 274 1.42 22.33 24.93
C ALA A 274 2.24 23.59 25.26
N ALA A 275 1.57 24.64 25.71
CA ALA A 275 2.22 25.88 26.08
C ALA A 275 3.33 25.53 27.10
N LEU A 276 4.55 25.85 26.76
CA LEU A 276 5.68 25.80 27.70
C LEU A 276 5.25 26.57 28.93
N PRO A 277 5.42 26.02 30.17
CA PRO A 277 5.15 26.78 31.38
C PRO A 277 6.05 28.02 31.36
N GLN A 278 5.42 29.21 31.46
CA GLN A 278 6.18 30.44 31.63
C GLN A 278 7.01 30.32 32.91
N PRO A 279 8.29 30.72 32.91
CA PRO A 279 9.08 30.75 34.14
C PRO A 279 8.41 31.73 35.11
N ALA A 280 8.11 31.21 36.31
CA ALA A 280 7.62 32.03 37.41
C ALA A 280 8.66 33.15 37.64
N GLY A 281 8.20 34.41 37.49
CA GLY A 281 9.02 35.57 37.75
C GLY A 281 9.43 35.61 39.24
N VAL A 282 10.71 35.91 39.46
CA VAL A 282 11.33 36.24 40.75
C VAL A 282 10.99 37.69 41.07
#